data_ed1cf758193fc3fc077566f72511f75b
#
_entry.id   ed1cf758193fc3fc077566f72511f75b
#
_cell.length_a   1.000
_cell.length_b   1.000
_cell.length_c   1.000
_cell.angle_alpha   90.00
_cell.angle_beta   90.00
_cell.angle_gamma   90.00
#
_symmetry.space_group_name_H-M   'P 1'
#
loop_
_entity.id
_entity.type
_entity.pdbx_description
1 polymer ?
#
loop_
_entity_poly.entity_id
_entity_poly.type
_entity_poly.pdbx_seq_one_letter_code
_entity_poly.pdbx_strand_id
1 'polypeptide(L)'
;MSENYKFDTLSLHAGHIPDKETGSRAVPIYQTTSYVFKSTEEAASLYNMEVGGHLYTRISNPTVAALEQRLAALEGGASALACSSGMAAMHLVVTALCSSGDHIVASSKMYGANINLLQHTMPRFGINTDFVNPNDPEAIENAIKPNTKLVFGEVIGNPGLDIMDVPTIAEICKQKNVPLVLDATFNTPYLMQPFKHGANIVVHSLTKWLGGHGIAIGGAVVNGGNFDWGDKEKYPTISGPHFALGGISFWEEFGPSALIAKIRAEGMYNFGPSLSPTNAFHLMQGIETLPLRMKKHIENTHSILDFLSNHEAVAWVKHPDLDTHPDHEVAKKILPKGSGSIIVFGIKGGRKAGQVFIESVQLASHLANVGDAKTLLIHPGSTTHSHLSAEAMKEGGLTDDMIRLSVGLEDVKDIKKDFEKGFKAVKKLNK
;
A
#
# COMPACT_ATOMS: atom_id res chain seq x y z
N MET A 1 -5.44 -9.75 23.76
CA MET A 1 -6.31 -8.59 24.17
C MET A 1 -7.16 -8.01 23.01
N SER A 2 -7.26 -8.62 21.82
CA SER A 2 -7.80 -7.90 20.64
C SER A 2 -8.98 -8.58 19.94
N GLU A 3 -9.41 -9.78 20.32
CA GLU A 3 -10.37 -10.55 19.51
C GLU A 3 -11.79 -9.95 19.39
N ASN A 4 -12.13 -8.92 20.18
CA ASN A 4 -13.47 -8.33 20.21
C ASN A 4 -13.56 -6.81 20.01
N TYR A 5 -12.44 -6.11 19.78
CA TYR A 5 -12.47 -4.66 19.60
C TYR A 5 -12.84 -4.25 18.18
N LYS A 6 -13.59 -3.17 18.04
CA LYS A 6 -13.91 -2.55 16.76
C LYS A 6 -12.72 -1.75 16.21
N PHE A 7 -12.73 -1.45 14.93
CA PHE A 7 -11.63 -0.81 14.20
C PHE A 7 -11.09 0.44 14.90
N ASP A 8 -11.96 1.35 15.32
CA ASP A 8 -11.57 2.62 15.95
C ASP A 8 -10.82 2.38 17.28
N THR A 9 -11.19 1.35 18.04
CA THR A 9 -10.49 0.94 19.26
C THR A 9 -9.16 0.25 18.94
N LEU A 10 -9.13 -0.61 17.92
CA LEU A 10 -7.89 -1.26 17.47
C LEU A 10 -6.85 -0.25 17.00
N SER A 11 -7.26 0.83 16.30
CA SER A 11 -6.33 1.88 15.86
C SER A 11 -5.60 2.57 17.01
N LEU A 12 -6.22 2.63 18.19
CA LEU A 12 -5.65 3.24 19.40
C LEU A 12 -4.86 2.25 20.28
N HIS A 13 -5.31 1.00 20.37
CA HIS A 13 -4.86 0.10 21.42
C HIS A 13 -4.13 -1.16 20.94
N ALA A 14 -4.32 -1.59 19.68
CA ALA A 14 -3.68 -2.79 19.20
C ALA A 14 -2.14 -2.67 19.18
N GLY A 15 -1.46 -3.77 19.52
CA GLY A 15 0.00 -3.83 19.52
C GLY A 15 0.69 -3.09 20.67
N HIS A 16 -0.06 -2.52 21.61
CA HIS A 16 0.53 -1.81 22.75
C HIS A 16 -0.08 -2.23 24.08
N ILE A 17 0.81 -2.44 25.04
CA ILE A 17 0.50 -2.51 26.47
C ILE A 17 1.42 -1.51 27.19
N PRO A 18 0.96 -0.85 28.28
CA PRO A 18 1.82 0.04 29.06
C PRO A 18 3.13 -0.65 29.44
N ASP A 19 4.23 0.10 29.35
CA ASP A 19 5.55 -0.42 29.68
C ASP A 19 5.60 -0.92 31.13
N LYS A 20 6.11 -2.14 31.33
CA LYS A 20 6.04 -2.82 32.63
C LYS A 20 6.96 -2.21 33.67
N GLU A 21 8.08 -1.60 33.27
CA GLU A 21 9.07 -1.05 34.19
C GLU A 21 8.72 0.39 34.58
N THR A 22 8.31 1.20 33.62
CA THR A 22 8.09 2.65 33.81
C THR A 22 6.61 3.02 33.93
N GLY A 23 5.70 2.13 33.53
CA GLY A 23 4.27 2.42 33.42
C GLY A 23 3.94 3.39 32.26
N SER A 24 4.85 3.63 31.32
CA SER A 24 4.62 4.56 30.21
C SER A 24 3.35 4.19 29.43
N ARG A 25 2.42 5.16 29.30
CA ARG A 25 1.17 4.97 28.57
C ARG A 25 1.37 5.04 27.06
N ALA A 26 2.28 5.87 26.57
CA ALA A 26 2.67 5.92 25.17
C ALA A 26 3.67 4.79 24.86
N VAL A 27 3.71 4.34 23.60
CA VAL A 27 4.73 3.39 23.16
C VAL A 27 6.11 4.06 23.27
N PRO A 28 7.05 3.52 24.05
CA PRO A 28 8.40 4.08 24.14
C PRO A 28 9.14 4.00 22.79
N ILE A 29 9.99 4.98 22.52
CA ILE A 29 10.90 4.94 21.36
C ILE A 29 12.21 4.28 21.79
N TYR A 30 12.41 3.02 21.40
CA TYR A 30 13.65 2.28 21.66
C TYR A 30 14.70 2.62 20.61
N GLN A 31 15.35 3.75 20.77
CA GLN A 31 16.41 4.24 19.87
C GLN A 31 17.74 3.58 20.19
N THR A 32 17.89 2.31 19.82
CA THR A 32 19.09 1.51 20.02
C THR A 32 19.38 0.64 18.80
N THR A 33 20.64 0.26 18.61
CA THR A 33 21.04 -0.68 17.55
C THR A 33 20.93 -2.13 18.01
N SER A 34 21.24 -2.43 19.28
CA SER A 34 21.41 -3.79 19.79
C SER A 34 20.87 -3.91 21.21
N TYR A 35 20.70 -5.15 21.64
CA TYR A 35 20.13 -5.53 22.94
C TYR A 35 21.10 -6.44 23.68
N VAL A 36 21.18 -6.29 25.01
CA VAL A 36 22.03 -7.12 25.87
C VAL A 36 21.34 -8.44 26.14
N PHE A 37 22.04 -9.55 25.94
CA PHE A 37 21.59 -10.90 26.28
C PHE A 37 21.87 -11.21 27.76
N LYS A 38 21.01 -12.04 28.37
CA LYS A 38 21.21 -12.49 29.74
C LYS A 38 22.25 -13.61 29.82
N SER A 39 22.38 -14.42 28.76
CA SER A 39 23.34 -15.50 28.66
C SER A 39 23.70 -15.83 27.21
N THR A 40 24.72 -16.66 27.00
CA THR A 40 25.09 -17.19 25.68
C THR A 40 24.05 -18.13 25.11
N GLU A 41 23.33 -18.86 25.98
CA GLU A 41 22.23 -19.77 25.62
C GLU A 41 21.01 -18.97 25.09
N GLU A 42 20.64 -17.87 25.80
CA GLU A 42 19.59 -16.97 25.30
C GLU A 42 19.96 -16.39 23.95
N ALA A 43 21.21 -15.93 23.79
CA ALA A 43 21.68 -15.42 22.51
C ALA A 43 21.54 -16.46 21.40
N ALA A 44 21.97 -17.71 21.64
CA ALA A 44 21.86 -18.79 20.65
C ALA A 44 20.40 -19.08 20.28
N SER A 45 19.50 -19.21 21.25
CA SER A 45 18.09 -19.47 21.02
C SER A 45 17.39 -18.34 20.24
N LEU A 46 17.78 -17.07 20.48
CA LEU A 46 17.29 -15.92 19.70
C LEU A 46 17.78 -15.96 18.27
N TYR A 47 19.08 -16.28 18.03
CA TYR A 47 19.64 -16.38 16.68
C TYR A 47 19.03 -17.55 15.88
N ASN A 48 18.72 -18.65 16.56
CA ASN A 48 18.06 -19.83 15.95
C ASN A 48 16.55 -19.65 15.77
N MET A 49 15.97 -18.50 16.17
CA MET A 49 14.52 -18.24 16.16
C MET A 49 13.69 -19.20 17.02
N GLU A 50 14.27 -19.85 18.02
CA GLU A 50 13.60 -20.77 18.96
C GLU A 50 12.75 -20.01 19.99
N VAL A 51 13.13 -18.78 20.28
CA VAL A 51 12.39 -17.89 21.20
C VAL A 51 12.18 -16.51 20.58
N GLY A 52 11.09 -15.86 20.98
CA GLY A 52 10.80 -14.48 20.56
C GLY A 52 11.64 -13.47 21.34
N GLY A 53 12.11 -12.41 20.66
CA GLY A 53 12.87 -11.33 21.30
C GLY A 53 13.49 -10.37 20.28
N HIS A 54 14.38 -9.51 20.79
CA HIS A 54 15.07 -8.51 19.98
C HIS A 54 16.58 -8.73 20.05
N LEU A 55 17.21 -8.81 18.87
CA LEU A 55 18.66 -8.99 18.70
C LEU A 55 19.34 -7.69 18.30
N TYR A 56 18.81 -7.12 17.23
CA TYR A 56 19.37 -5.98 16.55
C TYR A 56 18.26 -5.23 15.83
N THR A 57 18.21 -3.91 15.93
CA THR A 57 17.09 -3.08 15.46
C THR A 57 16.81 -3.22 13.95
N ARG A 58 17.82 -3.55 13.12
CA ARG A 58 17.58 -3.87 11.70
C ARG A 58 16.60 -5.02 11.50
N ILE A 59 16.59 -6.01 12.40
CA ILE A 59 15.78 -7.22 12.32
C ILE A 59 14.45 -7.03 13.06
N SER A 60 14.52 -6.51 14.29
CA SER A 60 13.36 -6.26 15.13
C SER A 60 13.65 -5.19 16.19
N ASN A 61 12.63 -4.43 16.56
CA ASN A 61 12.70 -3.38 17.57
C ASN A 61 11.35 -3.28 18.29
N PRO A 62 11.28 -3.06 19.61
CA PRO A 62 10.00 -3.03 20.34
C PRO A 62 9.01 -1.98 19.84
N THR A 63 9.48 -0.78 19.46
CA THR A 63 8.64 0.29 18.90
C THR A 63 8.06 -0.13 17.54
N VAL A 64 8.91 -0.72 16.68
CA VAL A 64 8.49 -1.22 15.35
C VAL A 64 7.55 -2.40 15.52
N ALA A 65 7.79 -3.31 16.47
CA ALA A 65 6.92 -4.45 16.75
C ALA A 65 5.51 -4.03 17.19
N ALA A 66 5.39 -2.93 17.97
CA ALA A 66 4.08 -2.37 18.32
C ALA A 66 3.31 -1.89 17.08
N LEU A 67 3.99 -1.23 16.12
CA LEU A 67 3.40 -0.85 14.83
C LEU A 67 2.99 -2.07 14.01
N GLU A 68 3.84 -3.10 13.91
CA GLU A 68 3.56 -4.35 13.18
C GLU A 68 2.31 -5.04 13.71
N GLN A 69 2.19 -5.19 15.03
CA GLN A 69 1.02 -5.80 15.68
C GLN A 69 -0.25 -4.98 15.43
N ARG A 70 -0.17 -3.64 15.46
CA ARG A 70 -1.30 -2.75 15.16
C ARG A 70 -1.76 -2.91 13.72
N LEU A 71 -0.85 -2.95 12.76
CA LEU A 71 -1.18 -3.15 11.35
C LEU A 71 -1.83 -4.51 11.10
N ALA A 72 -1.28 -5.59 11.67
CA ALA A 72 -1.89 -6.91 11.58
C ALA A 72 -3.33 -6.92 12.13
N ALA A 73 -3.55 -6.30 13.30
CA ALA A 73 -4.87 -6.22 13.91
C ALA A 73 -5.87 -5.40 13.07
N LEU A 74 -5.43 -4.27 12.48
CA LEU A 74 -6.29 -3.40 11.65
C LEU A 74 -6.68 -4.05 10.33
N GLU A 75 -5.78 -4.80 9.70
CA GLU A 75 -6.07 -5.56 8.49
C GLU A 75 -6.84 -6.88 8.78
N GLY A 76 -6.79 -7.37 10.02
CA GLY A 76 -7.29 -8.70 10.37
C GLY A 76 -6.37 -9.82 9.86
N GLY A 77 -5.07 -9.52 9.74
CA GLY A 77 -4.03 -10.47 9.33
C GLY A 77 -3.44 -11.24 10.52
N ALA A 78 -2.75 -12.33 10.23
CA ALA A 78 -2.08 -13.16 11.22
C ALA A 78 -0.78 -12.52 11.76
N SER A 79 -0.05 -11.80 10.91
CA SER A 79 1.23 -11.18 11.25
C SER A 79 1.58 -10.05 10.29
N ALA A 80 2.45 -9.13 10.71
CA ALA A 80 2.96 -8.05 9.86
C ALA A 80 4.45 -7.80 10.09
N LEU A 81 5.06 -7.15 9.11
CA LEU A 81 6.44 -6.66 9.15
C LEU A 81 6.47 -5.23 8.61
N ALA A 82 7.08 -4.31 9.35
CA ALA A 82 7.32 -2.95 8.92
C ALA A 82 8.72 -2.77 8.36
N CYS A 83 8.84 -1.97 7.29
CA CYS A 83 10.09 -1.72 6.58
C CYS A 83 10.21 -0.26 6.14
N SER A 84 11.32 0.10 5.49
CA SER A 84 11.69 1.48 5.20
C SER A 84 10.76 2.21 4.22
N SER A 85 10.02 1.51 3.36
CA SER A 85 9.10 2.13 2.38
C SER A 85 8.14 1.11 1.78
N GLY A 86 7.05 1.57 1.12
CA GLY A 86 6.16 0.70 0.36
C GLY A 86 6.87 -0.09 -0.74
N MET A 87 7.85 0.52 -1.42
CA MET A 87 8.67 -0.18 -2.41
C MET A 87 9.54 -1.27 -1.79
N ALA A 88 10.06 -1.05 -0.57
CA ALA A 88 10.77 -2.08 0.18
C ALA A 88 9.84 -3.25 0.54
N ALA A 89 8.58 -2.96 0.91
CA ALA A 89 7.59 -3.99 1.20
C ALA A 89 7.33 -4.88 -0.03
N MET A 90 7.12 -4.27 -1.22
CA MET A 90 6.94 -5.02 -2.46
C MET A 90 8.18 -5.85 -2.82
N HIS A 91 9.38 -5.25 -2.74
CA HIS A 91 10.64 -5.96 -2.98
C HIS A 91 10.81 -7.16 -2.06
N LEU A 92 10.51 -7.01 -0.77
CA LEU A 92 10.60 -8.09 0.22
C LEU A 92 9.64 -9.24 -0.07
N VAL A 93 8.41 -8.96 -0.53
CA VAL A 93 7.45 -10.00 -0.95
C VAL A 93 7.97 -10.75 -2.17
N VAL A 94 8.42 -10.04 -3.21
CA VAL A 94 8.95 -10.66 -4.43
C VAL A 94 10.14 -11.55 -4.11
N THR A 95 11.13 -11.05 -3.37
CA THR A 95 12.35 -11.82 -3.05
C THR A 95 12.13 -12.96 -2.05
N ALA A 96 11.06 -12.90 -1.25
CA ALA A 96 10.70 -14.03 -0.39
C ALA A 96 10.05 -15.18 -1.15
N LEU A 97 9.29 -14.89 -2.22
CA LEU A 97 8.50 -15.87 -2.94
C LEU A 97 9.15 -16.35 -4.25
N CYS A 98 9.92 -15.49 -4.91
CA CYS A 98 10.47 -15.73 -6.24
C CYS A 98 11.98 -15.99 -6.23
N SER A 99 12.41 -16.90 -7.08
CA SER A 99 13.79 -17.18 -7.45
C SER A 99 14.00 -16.93 -8.95
N SER A 100 15.25 -17.05 -9.44
CA SER A 100 15.52 -16.97 -10.88
C SER A 100 14.76 -18.08 -11.63
N GLY A 101 14.08 -17.70 -12.70
CA GLY A 101 13.20 -18.57 -13.49
C GLY A 101 11.73 -18.50 -13.10
N ASP A 102 11.39 -17.84 -12.00
CA ASP A 102 10.01 -17.67 -11.55
C ASP A 102 9.26 -16.56 -12.28
N HIS A 103 7.94 -16.59 -12.15
CA HIS A 103 7.02 -15.72 -12.87
C HIS A 103 6.03 -15.02 -11.94
N ILE A 104 5.64 -13.81 -12.32
CA ILE A 104 4.64 -12.96 -11.64
C ILE A 104 3.56 -12.58 -12.65
N VAL A 105 2.29 -12.60 -12.26
CA VAL A 105 1.21 -11.92 -12.97
C VAL A 105 0.92 -10.62 -12.23
N ALA A 106 0.93 -9.49 -12.93
CA ALA A 106 0.73 -8.20 -12.31
C ALA A 106 -0.29 -7.33 -13.07
N SER A 107 -1.01 -6.48 -12.33
CA SER A 107 -1.87 -5.47 -12.93
C SER A 107 -1.06 -4.50 -13.80
N SER A 108 -1.55 -4.18 -15.00
CA SER A 108 -0.98 -3.11 -15.84
C SER A 108 -1.36 -1.71 -15.36
N LYS A 109 -2.33 -1.59 -14.45
CA LYS A 109 -2.87 -0.33 -13.94
C LYS A 109 -2.53 -0.15 -12.47
N MET A 110 -1.28 0.18 -12.18
CA MET A 110 -0.76 0.37 -10.82
C MET A 110 0.33 1.44 -10.75
N TYR A 111 0.81 1.69 -9.57
CA TYR A 111 1.86 2.67 -9.30
C TYR A 111 3.09 2.44 -10.19
N GLY A 112 3.53 3.50 -10.88
CA GLY A 112 4.59 3.41 -11.88
C GLY A 112 5.91 2.83 -11.38
N ALA A 113 6.26 3.01 -10.09
CA ALA A 113 7.48 2.40 -9.56
C ALA A 113 7.35 0.88 -9.38
N ASN A 114 6.14 0.34 -9.13
CA ASN A 114 5.90 -1.11 -9.13
C ASN A 114 6.05 -1.68 -10.54
N ILE A 115 5.50 -0.99 -11.55
CA ILE A 115 5.72 -1.37 -12.97
C ILE A 115 7.21 -1.38 -13.27
N ASN A 116 7.94 -0.31 -12.94
CA ASN A 116 9.38 -0.22 -13.19
C ASN A 116 10.17 -1.34 -12.50
N LEU A 117 9.86 -1.62 -11.23
CA LEU A 117 10.47 -2.72 -10.48
C LEU A 117 10.28 -4.06 -11.21
N LEU A 118 9.03 -4.38 -11.56
CA LEU A 118 8.68 -5.68 -12.13
C LEU A 118 9.10 -5.82 -13.59
N GLN A 119 9.05 -4.74 -14.38
CA GLN A 119 9.35 -4.75 -15.81
C GLN A 119 10.85 -4.66 -16.12
N HIS A 120 11.61 -3.91 -15.30
CA HIS A 120 13.00 -3.59 -15.63
C HIS A 120 14.02 -4.09 -14.61
N THR A 121 13.66 -4.12 -13.32
CA THR A 121 14.61 -4.51 -12.27
C THR A 121 14.59 -6.00 -12.02
N MET A 122 13.43 -6.62 -11.84
CA MET A 122 13.31 -8.06 -11.53
C MET A 122 13.80 -8.99 -12.65
N PRO A 123 13.65 -8.67 -13.94
CA PRO A 123 14.23 -9.50 -15.00
C PRO A 123 15.75 -9.65 -14.93
N ARG A 124 16.46 -8.68 -14.33
CA ARG A 124 17.91 -8.78 -14.08
C ARG A 124 18.27 -9.87 -13.07
N PHE A 125 17.29 -10.29 -12.25
CA PHE A 125 17.38 -11.39 -11.29
C PHE A 125 16.71 -12.67 -11.82
N GLY A 126 16.31 -12.69 -13.11
CA GLY A 126 15.67 -13.83 -13.75
C GLY A 126 14.19 -14.01 -13.40
N ILE A 127 13.55 -13.02 -12.79
CA ILE A 127 12.11 -13.04 -12.44
C ILE A 127 11.35 -12.27 -13.51
N ASN A 128 10.42 -12.94 -14.22
CA ASN A 128 9.65 -12.34 -15.30
C ASN A 128 8.23 -12.00 -14.87
N THR A 129 7.63 -11.01 -15.52
CA THR A 129 6.27 -10.54 -15.19
C THR A 129 5.45 -10.38 -16.46
N ASP A 130 4.24 -10.96 -16.46
CA ASP A 130 3.19 -10.64 -17.42
C ASP A 130 2.25 -9.59 -16.81
N PHE A 131 2.07 -8.48 -17.54
CA PHE A 131 1.16 -7.42 -17.14
C PHE A 131 -0.19 -7.59 -17.82
N VAL A 132 -1.26 -7.58 -17.03
CA VAL A 132 -2.63 -7.81 -17.50
C VAL A 132 -3.57 -6.72 -17.01
N ASN A 133 -4.66 -6.51 -17.74
CA ASN A 133 -5.71 -5.59 -17.29
C ASN A 133 -6.37 -6.16 -16.01
N PRO A 134 -6.37 -5.44 -14.86
CA PRO A 134 -6.96 -5.93 -13.62
C PRO A 134 -8.47 -6.13 -13.67
N ASN A 135 -9.13 -5.54 -14.69
CA ASN A 135 -10.57 -5.63 -14.91
C ASN A 135 -10.93 -6.74 -15.91
N ASP A 136 -9.97 -7.62 -16.25
CA ASP A 136 -10.16 -8.78 -17.12
C ASP A 136 -9.72 -10.06 -16.37
N PRO A 137 -10.66 -10.70 -15.62
CA PRO A 137 -10.37 -11.91 -14.86
C PRO A 137 -9.88 -13.07 -15.73
N GLU A 138 -10.38 -13.20 -16.95
CA GLU A 138 -9.97 -14.23 -17.89
C GLU A 138 -8.52 -14.04 -18.34
N ALA A 139 -8.10 -12.81 -18.62
CA ALA A 139 -6.72 -12.50 -18.94
C ALA A 139 -5.78 -12.80 -17.76
N ILE A 140 -6.20 -12.54 -16.52
CA ILE A 140 -5.42 -12.89 -15.33
C ILE A 140 -5.29 -14.40 -15.21
N GLU A 141 -6.39 -15.16 -15.37
CA GLU A 141 -6.38 -16.62 -15.30
C GLU A 141 -5.45 -17.25 -16.36
N ASN A 142 -5.54 -16.77 -17.60
CA ASN A 142 -4.74 -17.27 -18.73
C ASN A 142 -3.25 -16.91 -18.60
N ALA A 143 -2.89 -15.84 -17.91
CA ALA A 143 -1.51 -15.43 -17.67
C ALA A 143 -0.82 -16.27 -16.58
N ILE A 144 -1.55 -16.99 -15.73
CA ILE A 144 -0.98 -17.82 -14.66
C ILE A 144 -0.34 -19.06 -15.26
N LYS A 145 0.98 -19.20 -15.11
CA LYS A 145 1.83 -20.32 -15.58
C LYS A 145 2.20 -21.25 -14.42
N PRO A 146 2.72 -22.47 -14.68
CA PRO A 146 3.16 -23.37 -13.60
C PRO A 146 4.20 -22.75 -12.66
N ASN A 147 5.08 -21.91 -13.17
CA ASN A 147 6.11 -21.19 -12.40
C ASN A 147 5.65 -19.82 -11.86
N THR A 148 4.37 -19.48 -11.96
CA THR A 148 3.83 -18.25 -11.35
C THR A 148 3.80 -18.39 -9.83
N LYS A 149 4.44 -17.45 -9.13
CA LYS A 149 4.57 -17.44 -7.66
C LYS A 149 3.58 -16.53 -6.96
N LEU A 150 3.09 -15.49 -7.64
CA LEU A 150 2.11 -14.56 -7.09
C LEU A 150 1.35 -13.85 -8.21
N VAL A 151 0.15 -13.39 -7.88
CA VAL A 151 -0.60 -12.37 -8.62
C VAL A 151 -0.54 -11.07 -7.82
N PHE A 152 -0.16 -9.95 -8.45
CA PHE A 152 -0.03 -8.65 -7.80
C PHE A 152 -0.95 -7.60 -8.41
N GLY A 153 -1.63 -6.81 -7.57
CA GLY A 153 -2.42 -5.67 -8.01
C GLY A 153 -2.62 -4.63 -6.93
N GLU A 154 -3.30 -3.55 -7.30
CA GLU A 154 -3.76 -2.51 -6.37
C GLU A 154 -5.28 -2.61 -6.23
N VAL A 155 -5.80 -2.44 -5.02
CA VAL A 155 -7.27 -2.40 -4.79
C VAL A 155 -7.88 -1.22 -5.55
N ILE A 156 -7.22 -0.06 -5.48
CA ILE A 156 -7.54 1.16 -6.24
C ILE A 156 -6.28 1.56 -7.00
N GLY A 157 -6.32 1.45 -8.32
CA GLY A 157 -5.16 1.69 -9.18
C GLY A 157 -4.72 3.15 -9.24
N ASN A 158 -3.41 3.37 -9.26
CA ASN A 158 -2.81 4.70 -9.33
C ASN A 158 -2.11 4.92 -10.69
N PRO A 159 -2.46 5.95 -11.47
CA PRO A 159 -3.35 7.07 -11.14
C PRO A 159 -4.77 6.92 -11.67
N GLY A 160 -5.08 5.89 -12.45
CA GLY A 160 -6.31 5.75 -13.22
C GLY A 160 -7.57 5.50 -12.38
N LEU A 161 -7.44 5.15 -11.11
CA LEU A 161 -8.52 4.82 -10.16
C LEU A 161 -9.38 3.61 -10.58
N ASP A 162 -8.82 2.70 -11.37
CA ASP A 162 -9.47 1.44 -11.71
C ASP A 162 -9.62 0.58 -10.45
N ILE A 163 -10.73 -0.12 -10.28
CA ILE A 163 -10.99 -0.97 -9.10
C ILE A 163 -10.87 -2.43 -9.49
N MET A 164 -9.96 -3.14 -8.82
CA MET A 164 -9.81 -4.59 -9.00
C MET A 164 -10.99 -5.32 -8.32
N ASP A 165 -11.66 -6.22 -9.03
CA ASP A 165 -12.65 -7.13 -8.42
C ASP A 165 -11.93 -8.21 -7.59
N VAL A 166 -11.51 -7.81 -6.39
CA VAL A 166 -10.71 -8.63 -5.48
C VAL A 166 -11.35 -10.00 -5.21
N PRO A 167 -12.66 -10.14 -4.92
CA PRO A 167 -13.27 -11.45 -4.70
C PRO A 167 -13.13 -12.40 -5.88
N THR A 168 -13.36 -11.89 -7.09
CA THR A 168 -13.27 -12.71 -8.32
C THR A 168 -11.83 -13.15 -8.58
N ILE A 169 -10.87 -12.24 -8.47
CA ILE A 169 -9.45 -12.57 -8.68
C ILE A 169 -8.93 -13.49 -7.58
N ALA A 170 -9.35 -13.30 -6.33
CA ALA A 170 -8.96 -14.18 -5.22
C ALA A 170 -9.41 -15.63 -5.45
N GLU A 171 -10.61 -15.85 -6.00
CA GLU A 171 -11.10 -17.20 -6.32
C GLU A 171 -10.27 -17.85 -7.43
N ILE A 172 -9.91 -17.11 -8.48
CA ILE A 172 -8.98 -17.59 -9.53
C ILE A 172 -7.64 -17.97 -8.93
N CYS A 173 -7.05 -17.10 -8.13
CA CYS A 173 -5.76 -17.33 -7.47
C CYS A 173 -5.79 -18.59 -6.59
N LYS A 174 -6.88 -18.78 -5.83
CA LYS A 174 -7.10 -19.96 -4.99
C LYS A 174 -7.15 -21.26 -5.82
N GLN A 175 -7.90 -21.27 -6.93
CA GLN A 175 -8.00 -22.43 -7.81
C GLN A 175 -6.67 -22.80 -8.46
N LYS A 176 -5.82 -21.81 -8.75
CA LYS A 176 -4.50 -22.00 -9.34
C LYS A 176 -3.38 -22.23 -8.29
N ASN A 177 -3.71 -22.25 -7.00
CA ASN A 177 -2.75 -22.32 -5.88
C ASN A 177 -1.64 -21.25 -5.99
N VAL A 178 -2.04 -19.99 -6.21
CA VAL A 178 -1.14 -18.83 -6.31
C VAL A 178 -1.65 -17.75 -5.35
N PRO A 179 -0.81 -17.16 -4.47
CA PRO A 179 -1.25 -16.12 -3.55
C PRO A 179 -1.59 -14.82 -4.29
N LEU A 180 -2.68 -14.18 -3.86
CA LEU A 180 -3.04 -12.82 -4.26
C LEU A 180 -2.38 -11.82 -3.32
N VAL A 181 -1.52 -10.98 -3.87
CA VAL A 181 -0.83 -9.88 -3.18
C VAL A 181 -1.45 -8.55 -3.61
N LEU A 182 -1.91 -7.76 -2.66
CA LEU A 182 -2.56 -6.49 -2.95
C LEU A 182 -1.85 -5.31 -2.28
N ASP A 183 -1.57 -4.28 -3.04
CA ASP A 183 -1.29 -2.97 -2.48
C ASP A 183 -2.61 -2.30 -2.08
N ALA A 184 -2.77 -2.09 -0.77
CA ALA A 184 -3.95 -1.50 -0.16
C ALA A 184 -3.69 -0.07 0.36
N THR A 185 -2.66 0.60 -0.19
CA THR A 185 -2.25 1.94 0.25
C THR A 185 -3.38 2.96 0.13
N PHE A 186 -4.17 2.94 -0.96
CA PHE A 186 -5.22 3.95 -1.22
C PHE A 186 -6.49 3.70 -0.40
N ASN A 187 -6.89 2.44 -0.24
CA ASN A 187 -8.08 2.09 0.52
C ASN A 187 -7.85 2.10 2.03
N THR A 188 -6.61 1.89 2.48
CA THR A 188 -6.30 1.65 3.89
C THR A 188 -7.16 0.53 4.51
N PRO A 189 -6.80 -0.06 5.65
CA PRO A 189 -7.66 -1.04 6.30
C PRO A 189 -9.01 -0.47 6.80
N TYR A 190 -9.15 0.87 6.80
CA TYR A 190 -10.40 1.53 7.21
C TYR A 190 -11.52 1.39 6.17
N LEU A 191 -11.22 1.58 4.88
CA LEU A 191 -12.21 1.50 3.81
C LEU A 191 -12.49 0.04 3.42
N MET A 192 -11.42 -0.77 3.35
CA MET A 192 -11.53 -2.19 2.96
C MET A 192 -10.39 -2.99 3.57
N GLN A 193 -10.70 -4.16 4.10
CA GLN A 193 -9.73 -5.16 4.57
C GLN A 193 -9.62 -6.28 3.51
N PRO A 194 -8.55 -6.35 2.69
CA PRO A 194 -8.46 -7.27 1.56
C PRO A 194 -8.58 -8.75 1.93
N PHE A 195 -8.16 -9.15 3.14
CA PHE A 195 -8.27 -10.54 3.59
C PHE A 195 -9.72 -11.03 3.69
N LYS A 196 -10.69 -10.13 3.97
CA LYS A 196 -12.11 -10.46 3.96
C LYS A 196 -12.65 -10.76 2.56
N HIS A 197 -11.89 -10.42 1.54
CA HIS A 197 -12.21 -10.60 0.13
C HIS A 197 -11.30 -11.63 -0.54
N GLY A 198 -10.53 -12.39 0.24
CA GLY A 198 -9.73 -13.52 -0.22
C GLY A 198 -8.28 -13.24 -0.58
N ALA A 199 -7.77 -12.02 -0.39
CA ALA A 199 -6.35 -11.74 -0.52
C ALA A 199 -5.52 -12.57 0.48
N ASN A 200 -4.24 -12.79 0.17
CA ASN A 200 -3.34 -13.55 1.02
C ASN A 200 -2.25 -12.68 1.64
N ILE A 201 -1.80 -11.67 0.91
CA ILE A 201 -0.75 -10.76 1.36
C ILE A 201 -1.19 -9.34 1.01
N VAL A 202 -0.98 -8.41 1.96
CA VAL A 202 -1.24 -6.99 1.75
C VAL A 202 0.05 -6.22 1.94
N VAL A 203 0.33 -5.30 1.03
CA VAL A 203 1.43 -4.34 1.16
C VAL A 203 0.88 -2.92 1.33
N HIS A 204 1.59 -2.11 2.09
CA HIS A 204 1.24 -0.70 2.29
C HIS A 204 2.44 0.20 2.17
N SER A 205 2.26 1.35 1.54
CA SER A 205 3.06 2.53 1.84
C SER A 205 2.49 3.23 3.06
N LEU A 206 3.10 3.03 4.23
CA LEU A 206 2.71 3.71 5.47
C LEU A 206 2.90 5.23 5.38
N THR A 207 3.69 5.69 4.42
CA THR A 207 3.97 7.09 4.08
C THR A 207 2.69 7.89 3.77
N LYS A 208 1.65 7.20 3.25
CA LYS A 208 0.42 7.79 2.73
C LYS A 208 -0.64 7.96 3.84
N TRP A 209 -1.89 7.63 3.60
CA TRP A 209 -3.00 7.83 4.57
C TRP A 209 -2.77 7.20 5.94
N LEU A 210 -2.04 6.09 6.05
CA LEU A 210 -1.74 5.48 7.35
C LEU A 210 -0.95 6.43 8.23
N GLY A 211 0.15 6.99 7.75
CA GLY A 211 0.89 8.07 8.42
C GLY A 211 0.16 9.41 8.36
N GLY A 212 -0.35 9.78 7.21
CA GLY A 212 -1.31 10.84 6.95
C GLY A 212 -0.82 12.29 7.09
N HIS A 213 0.46 12.53 7.37
CA HIS A 213 0.98 13.87 7.68
C HIS A 213 2.21 14.27 6.86
N GLY A 214 2.67 13.40 5.95
CA GLY A 214 3.82 13.67 5.08
C GLY A 214 5.16 13.80 5.82
N ILE A 215 5.30 13.26 7.03
CA ILE A 215 6.48 13.45 7.91
C ILE A 215 7.40 12.24 7.99
N ALA A 216 6.94 11.05 7.66
CA ALA A 216 7.72 9.83 7.77
C ALA A 216 7.49 8.90 6.58
N ILE A 217 8.56 8.29 6.10
CA ILE A 217 8.50 7.22 5.10
C ILE A 217 8.48 5.88 5.81
N GLY A 218 7.63 4.97 5.35
CA GLY A 218 7.56 3.60 5.84
C GLY A 218 6.77 2.71 4.89
N GLY A 219 6.92 1.42 5.05
CA GLY A 219 6.19 0.37 4.37
C GLY A 219 5.81 -0.76 5.31
N ALA A 220 4.90 -1.60 4.88
CA ALA A 220 4.56 -2.81 5.61
C ALA A 220 4.13 -3.93 4.67
N VAL A 221 4.42 -5.16 5.09
CA VAL A 221 3.83 -6.39 4.58
C VAL A 221 2.94 -6.95 5.67
N VAL A 222 1.68 -7.21 5.37
CA VAL A 222 0.75 -7.91 6.26
C VAL A 222 0.40 -9.24 5.62
N ASN A 223 0.52 -10.30 6.39
CA ASN A 223 0.22 -11.66 5.96
C ASN A 223 -1.13 -12.09 6.53
N GLY A 224 -2.03 -12.58 5.68
CA GLY A 224 -3.35 -13.06 6.07
C GLY A 224 -3.31 -14.34 6.89
N GLY A 225 -2.26 -15.17 6.72
CA GLY A 225 -2.17 -16.49 7.33
C GLY A 225 -3.13 -17.51 6.74
N ASN A 226 -3.73 -17.19 5.60
CA ASN A 226 -4.78 -17.95 4.93
C ASN A 226 -4.33 -18.61 3.62
N PHE A 227 -3.03 -18.66 3.34
CA PHE A 227 -2.45 -19.37 2.20
C PHE A 227 -1.66 -20.59 2.68
N ASP A 228 -1.87 -21.73 2.03
CA ASP A 228 -1.12 -22.96 2.31
C ASP A 228 0.20 -22.96 1.52
N TRP A 229 1.30 -22.82 2.25
CA TRP A 229 2.65 -22.85 1.69
C TRP A 229 3.24 -24.27 1.57
N GLY A 230 2.47 -25.32 1.90
CA GLY A 230 2.96 -26.71 2.00
C GLY A 230 3.47 -27.35 0.71
N ASP A 231 3.22 -26.75 -0.45
CA ASP A 231 3.74 -27.18 -1.75
C ASP A 231 5.23 -26.85 -1.86
N LYS A 232 6.09 -27.84 -1.51
CA LYS A 232 7.56 -27.70 -1.51
C LYS A 232 8.17 -27.52 -2.90
N GLU A 233 7.49 -27.98 -3.95
CA GLU A 233 7.96 -27.79 -5.33
C GLU A 233 7.64 -26.38 -5.82
N LYS A 234 6.47 -25.88 -5.47
CA LYS A 234 6.03 -24.56 -5.88
C LYS A 234 6.61 -23.43 -5.02
N TYR A 235 6.72 -23.63 -3.69
CA TYR A 235 7.21 -22.62 -2.74
C TYR A 235 8.43 -23.10 -1.94
N PRO A 236 9.52 -23.52 -2.60
CA PRO A 236 10.70 -24.09 -1.93
C PRO A 236 11.38 -23.08 -0.98
N THR A 237 11.22 -21.79 -1.22
CA THR A 237 11.79 -20.72 -0.38
C THR A 237 11.15 -20.63 1.01
N ILE A 238 9.91 -21.13 1.18
CA ILE A 238 9.16 -21.11 2.46
C ILE A 238 9.07 -22.51 3.05
N SER A 239 8.79 -23.53 2.23
CA SER A 239 8.53 -24.90 2.69
C SER A 239 9.74 -25.82 2.55
N GLY A 240 10.76 -25.42 1.81
CA GLY A 240 12.03 -26.16 1.72
C GLY A 240 12.96 -25.86 2.89
N PRO A 241 14.09 -26.60 3.00
CA PRO A 241 15.07 -26.41 4.06
C PRO A 241 15.85 -25.10 3.87
N HIS A 242 15.92 -24.28 4.91
CA HIS A 242 16.72 -23.06 4.93
C HIS A 242 18.09 -23.33 5.59
N PHE A 243 19.10 -23.61 4.78
CA PHE A 243 20.41 -24.08 5.26
C PHE A 243 21.15 -23.09 6.14
N ALA A 244 20.95 -21.77 5.96
CA ALA A 244 21.57 -20.75 6.81
C ALA A 244 20.99 -20.74 8.25
N LEU A 245 19.86 -21.43 8.48
CA LEU A 245 19.21 -21.60 9.79
C LEU A 245 19.11 -23.09 10.15
N GLY A 246 20.14 -23.87 9.88
CA GLY A 246 20.17 -25.28 10.28
C GLY A 246 19.22 -26.21 9.52
N GLY A 247 18.67 -25.78 8.39
CA GLY A 247 17.78 -26.59 7.55
C GLY A 247 16.30 -26.55 7.95
N ILE A 248 15.87 -25.58 8.76
CA ILE A 248 14.44 -25.44 9.13
C ILE A 248 13.59 -25.15 7.88
N SER A 249 12.32 -25.57 7.93
CA SER A 249 11.26 -25.14 7.02
C SER A 249 10.45 -24.05 7.72
N PHE A 250 10.35 -22.88 7.10
CA PHE A 250 9.53 -21.80 7.71
C PHE A 250 8.06 -22.18 7.84
N TRP A 251 7.53 -22.95 6.89
CA TRP A 251 6.16 -23.44 6.96
C TRP A 251 5.93 -24.41 8.13
N GLU A 252 6.84 -25.37 8.30
CA GLU A 252 6.73 -26.37 9.36
C GLU A 252 6.87 -25.75 10.77
N GLU A 253 7.77 -24.75 10.92
CA GLU A 253 8.05 -24.11 12.21
C GLU A 253 7.05 -22.99 12.55
N PHE A 254 6.65 -22.17 11.57
CA PHE A 254 5.89 -20.95 11.86
C PHE A 254 4.45 -20.96 11.32
N GLY A 255 4.05 -21.97 10.56
CA GLY A 255 2.69 -22.14 10.04
C GLY A 255 2.15 -20.85 9.39
N PRO A 256 1.01 -20.31 9.86
CA PRO A 256 0.40 -19.11 9.30
C PRO A 256 1.30 -17.89 9.29
N SER A 257 2.37 -17.83 10.08
CA SER A 257 3.34 -16.73 10.12
C SER A 257 4.60 -16.95 9.28
N ALA A 258 4.70 -18.06 8.55
CA ALA A 258 5.89 -18.50 7.81
C ALA A 258 6.43 -17.41 6.87
N LEU A 259 5.58 -16.72 6.11
CA LEU A 259 6.00 -15.66 5.21
C LEU A 259 6.72 -14.51 5.94
N ILE A 260 6.16 -14.03 7.05
CA ILE A 260 6.77 -12.95 7.82
C ILE A 260 8.06 -13.42 8.50
N ALA A 261 8.11 -14.65 9.00
CA ALA A 261 9.34 -15.24 9.54
C ALA A 261 10.43 -15.30 8.48
N LYS A 262 10.12 -15.78 7.26
CA LYS A 262 11.03 -15.79 6.09
C LYS A 262 11.52 -14.39 5.72
N ILE A 263 10.60 -13.44 5.58
CA ILE A 263 10.97 -12.05 5.23
C ILE A 263 11.89 -11.45 6.31
N ARG A 264 11.62 -11.73 7.59
CA ARG A 264 12.43 -11.22 8.71
C ARG A 264 13.82 -11.86 8.71
N ALA A 265 13.88 -13.19 8.59
CA ALA A 265 15.13 -13.96 8.68
C ALA A 265 16.07 -13.75 7.47
N GLU A 266 15.54 -13.49 6.30
CA GLU A 266 16.33 -13.30 5.08
C GLU A 266 16.23 -11.86 4.55
N GLY A 267 15.02 -11.37 4.28
CA GLY A 267 14.82 -10.07 3.67
C GLY A 267 15.35 -8.91 4.54
N MET A 268 14.94 -8.85 5.81
CA MET A 268 15.41 -7.82 6.73
C MET A 268 16.87 -8.04 7.13
N TYR A 269 17.26 -9.29 7.31
CA TYR A 269 18.62 -9.60 7.73
C TYR A 269 19.65 -9.26 6.64
N ASN A 270 19.39 -9.66 5.37
CA ASN A 270 20.36 -9.57 4.28
C ASN A 270 20.23 -8.25 3.50
N PHE A 271 19.03 -7.78 3.18
CA PHE A 271 18.81 -6.55 2.40
C PHE A 271 18.73 -5.30 3.26
N GLY A 272 18.31 -5.42 4.53
CA GLY A 272 18.37 -4.38 5.53
C GLY A 272 17.43 -3.18 5.37
N PRO A 273 16.22 -3.27 4.75
CA PRO A 273 15.32 -2.13 4.61
C PRO A 273 14.56 -1.81 5.91
N SER A 274 15.29 -1.62 6.99
CA SER A 274 14.71 -1.42 8.33
C SER A 274 14.00 -0.08 8.46
N LEU A 275 12.93 -0.08 9.24
CA LEU A 275 12.22 1.14 9.65
C LEU A 275 12.85 1.71 10.92
N SER A 276 13.09 3.03 10.94
CA SER A 276 13.51 3.71 12.16
C SER A 276 12.45 3.65 13.25
N PRO A 277 12.81 3.39 14.54
CA PRO A 277 11.87 3.45 15.65
C PRO A 277 11.14 4.81 15.76
N THR A 278 11.84 5.90 15.47
CA THR A 278 11.24 7.24 15.43
C THR A 278 10.18 7.36 14.34
N ASN A 279 10.46 6.85 13.12
CA ASN A 279 9.45 6.83 12.06
C ASN A 279 8.26 5.93 12.44
N ALA A 280 8.52 4.76 13.05
CA ALA A 280 7.44 3.88 13.52
C ALA A 280 6.53 4.59 14.53
N PHE A 281 7.11 5.35 15.46
CA PHE A 281 6.36 6.16 16.42
C PHE A 281 5.48 7.20 15.72
N HIS A 282 6.02 7.98 14.78
CA HIS A 282 5.26 8.98 14.03
C HIS A 282 4.14 8.35 13.19
N LEU A 283 4.40 7.21 12.56
CA LEU A 283 3.38 6.49 11.80
C LEU A 283 2.25 5.98 12.70
N MET A 284 2.57 5.49 13.91
CA MET A 284 1.54 5.10 14.89
C MET A 284 0.65 6.26 15.30
N GLN A 285 1.20 7.47 15.48
CA GLN A 285 0.39 8.66 15.79
C GLN A 285 -0.60 8.96 14.65
N GLY A 286 -0.19 8.79 13.41
CA GLY A 286 -1.09 8.89 12.25
C GLY A 286 -2.19 7.83 12.27
N ILE A 287 -1.84 6.58 12.54
CA ILE A 287 -2.78 5.45 12.57
C ILE A 287 -3.85 5.64 13.65
N GLU A 288 -3.50 6.20 14.80
CA GLU A 288 -4.44 6.44 15.90
C GLU A 288 -5.63 7.32 15.50
N THR A 289 -5.45 8.24 14.55
CA THR A 289 -6.51 9.12 14.04
C THR A 289 -7.02 8.70 12.66
N LEU A 290 -6.59 7.57 12.12
CA LEU A 290 -6.97 7.11 10.78
C LEU A 290 -8.49 7.10 10.56
N PRO A 291 -9.34 6.56 11.45
CA PRO A 291 -10.79 6.53 11.22
C PRO A 291 -11.40 7.93 11.08
N LEU A 292 -10.96 8.87 11.89
CA LEU A 292 -11.43 10.26 11.86
C LEU A 292 -11.01 10.95 10.56
N ARG A 293 -9.73 10.77 10.17
CA ARG A 293 -9.20 11.37 8.95
C ARG A 293 -9.86 10.80 7.71
N MET A 294 -10.01 9.48 7.63
CA MET A 294 -10.63 8.86 6.46
C MET A 294 -12.10 9.28 6.27
N LYS A 295 -12.87 9.39 7.35
CA LYS A 295 -14.23 9.95 7.28
C LYS A 295 -14.22 11.36 6.68
N LYS A 296 -13.33 12.23 7.16
CA LYS A 296 -13.23 13.60 6.67
C LYS A 296 -12.70 13.69 5.24
N HIS A 297 -11.73 12.85 4.88
CA HIS A 297 -11.26 12.74 3.50
C HIS A 297 -12.41 12.40 2.54
N ILE A 298 -13.22 11.37 2.84
CA ILE A 298 -14.36 10.97 2.01
C ILE A 298 -15.41 12.08 1.91
N GLU A 299 -15.78 12.69 3.05
CA GLU A 299 -16.72 13.82 3.09
C GLU A 299 -16.28 14.97 2.16
N ASN A 300 -15.03 15.39 2.31
CA ASN A 300 -14.47 16.45 1.48
C ASN A 300 -14.40 16.03 0.00
N THR A 301 -14.02 14.78 -0.26
CA THR A 301 -13.94 14.24 -1.63
C THR A 301 -15.28 14.30 -2.34
N HIS A 302 -16.36 13.84 -1.71
CA HIS A 302 -17.70 13.92 -2.30
C HIS A 302 -18.12 15.34 -2.59
N SER A 303 -17.83 16.29 -1.67
CA SER A 303 -18.14 17.70 -1.88
C SER A 303 -17.33 18.33 -3.02
N ILE A 304 -16.07 17.91 -3.22
CA ILE A 304 -15.22 18.38 -4.32
C ILE A 304 -15.63 17.71 -5.63
N LEU A 305 -16.02 16.42 -5.61
CA LEU A 305 -16.57 15.73 -6.80
C LEU A 305 -17.80 16.45 -7.34
N ASP A 306 -18.76 16.78 -6.47
CA ASP A 306 -19.94 17.55 -6.87
C ASP A 306 -19.56 18.91 -7.45
N PHE A 307 -18.64 19.62 -6.81
CA PHE A 307 -18.17 20.93 -7.29
C PHE A 307 -17.48 20.82 -8.67
N LEU A 308 -16.58 19.88 -8.86
CA LEU A 308 -15.84 19.71 -10.14
C LEU A 308 -16.76 19.22 -11.26
N SER A 309 -17.68 18.29 -10.97
CA SER A 309 -18.60 17.74 -11.97
C SER A 309 -19.57 18.79 -12.52
N ASN A 310 -19.89 19.84 -11.75
CA ASN A 310 -20.78 20.91 -12.15
C ASN A 310 -20.06 22.18 -12.61
N HIS A 311 -18.72 22.20 -12.60
CA HIS A 311 -17.96 23.43 -12.93
C HIS A 311 -17.75 23.60 -14.43
N GLU A 312 -18.09 24.76 -15.00
CA GLU A 312 -18.05 25.07 -16.44
C GLU A 312 -16.68 24.87 -17.12
N ALA A 313 -15.58 25.06 -16.38
CA ALA A 313 -14.21 24.92 -16.87
C ALA A 313 -13.70 23.47 -16.87
N VAL A 314 -14.38 22.56 -16.20
CA VAL A 314 -13.98 21.15 -16.11
C VAL A 314 -14.46 20.41 -17.36
N ALA A 315 -13.60 19.61 -17.96
CA ALA A 315 -13.90 18.81 -19.15
C ALA A 315 -14.47 17.43 -18.77
N TRP A 316 -13.87 16.79 -17.77
CA TRP A 316 -14.26 15.49 -17.27
C TRP A 316 -13.74 15.31 -15.83
N VAL A 317 -14.42 14.44 -15.07
CA VAL A 317 -14.02 14.00 -13.72
C VAL A 317 -14.13 12.48 -13.66
N LYS A 318 -13.17 11.81 -13.02
CA LYS A 318 -13.19 10.37 -12.78
C LYS A 318 -12.97 10.08 -11.29
N HIS A 319 -13.88 9.30 -10.69
CA HIS A 319 -13.79 8.75 -9.35
C HIS A 319 -14.71 7.54 -9.23
N PRO A 320 -14.35 6.46 -8.51
CA PRO A 320 -15.16 5.25 -8.47
C PRO A 320 -16.54 5.40 -7.82
N ASP A 321 -16.74 6.44 -6.99
CA ASP A 321 -18.05 6.73 -6.39
C ASP A 321 -19.03 7.43 -7.36
N LEU A 322 -18.58 7.82 -8.56
CA LEU A 322 -19.47 8.35 -9.60
C LEU A 322 -20.12 7.22 -10.39
N ASP A 323 -21.42 7.30 -10.64
CA ASP A 323 -22.19 6.31 -11.45
C ASP A 323 -21.63 6.13 -12.87
N THR A 324 -20.91 7.13 -13.38
CA THR A 324 -20.25 7.11 -14.69
C THR A 324 -18.94 6.32 -14.71
N HIS A 325 -18.42 5.91 -13.53
CA HIS A 325 -17.18 5.15 -13.49
C HIS A 325 -17.42 3.70 -13.90
N PRO A 326 -16.59 3.09 -14.78
CA PRO A 326 -16.81 1.73 -15.26
C PRO A 326 -16.84 0.69 -14.14
N ASP A 327 -16.11 0.90 -13.06
CA ASP A 327 -16.01 -0.02 -11.94
C ASP A 327 -16.89 0.39 -10.74
N HIS A 328 -17.88 1.30 -10.93
CA HIS A 328 -18.72 1.83 -9.86
C HIS A 328 -19.39 0.72 -9.04
N GLU A 329 -19.98 -0.28 -9.69
CA GLU A 329 -20.68 -1.37 -9.01
C GLU A 329 -19.73 -2.27 -8.21
N VAL A 330 -18.51 -2.50 -8.71
CA VAL A 330 -17.47 -3.21 -7.97
C VAL A 330 -17.04 -2.40 -6.76
N ALA A 331 -16.77 -1.11 -6.95
CA ALA A 331 -16.40 -0.19 -5.86
C ALA A 331 -17.45 -0.16 -4.75
N LYS A 332 -18.72 0.01 -5.10
CA LYS A 332 -19.85 0.01 -4.16
C LYS A 332 -19.95 -1.28 -3.34
N LYS A 333 -19.61 -2.42 -3.95
CA LYS A 333 -19.64 -3.73 -3.29
C LYS A 333 -18.49 -3.92 -2.30
N ILE A 334 -17.24 -3.53 -2.66
CA ILE A 334 -16.06 -3.84 -1.85
C ILE A 334 -15.56 -2.64 -1.02
N LEU A 335 -15.98 -1.41 -1.36
CA LEU A 335 -15.59 -0.15 -0.71
C LEU A 335 -16.83 0.62 -0.20
N PRO A 336 -17.72 0.02 0.60
CA PRO A 336 -19.00 0.62 0.97
C PRO A 336 -18.89 1.92 1.81
N LYS A 337 -17.69 2.26 2.28
CA LYS A 337 -17.41 3.51 3.02
C LYS A 337 -16.89 4.63 2.12
N GLY A 338 -16.82 4.40 0.79
CA GLY A 338 -16.24 5.30 -0.22
C GLY A 338 -14.91 4.80 -0.77
N SER A 339 -14.56 5.27 -1.96
CA SER A 339 -13.42 4.79 -2.77
C SER A 339 -12.17 5.65 -2.63
N GLY A 340 -11.91 6.19 -1.45
CA GLY A 340 -10.70 6.96 -1.18
C GLY A 340 -10.85 8.46 -1.43
N SER A 341 -9.74 9.18 -1.43
CA SER A 341 -9.73 10.65 -1.54
C SER A 341 -8.86 11.17 -2.69
N ILE A 342 -8.69 10.35 -3.72
CA ILE A 342 -8.05 10.77 -4.97
C ILE A 342 -9.13 11.06 -6.00
N ILE A 343 -9.08 12.22 -6.62
CA ILE A 343 -9.89 12.57 -7.79
C ILE A 343 -8.93 12.80 -8.96
N VAL A 344 -9.29 12.32 -10.14
CA VAL A 344 -8.63 12.73 -11.37
C VAL A 344 -9.61 13.47 -12.26
N PHE A 345 -9.18 14.58 -12.87
CA PHE A 345 -10.02 15.40 -13.71
C PHE A 345 -9.21 16.14 -14.78
N GLY A 346 -9.87 16.56 -15.83
CA GLY A 346 -9.31 17.39 -16.89
C GLY A 346 -10.00 18.74 -16.99
N ILE A 347 -9.26 19.77 -17.41
CA ILE A 347 -9.75 21.13 -17.58
C ILE A 347 -9.89 21.44 -19.08
N LYS A 348 -10.96 22.11 -19.48
CA LYS A 348 -11.15 22.61 -20.85
C LYS A 348 -9.98 23.52 -21.25
N GLY A 349 -9.32 23.19 -22.36
CA GLY A 349 -8.07 23.81 -22.78
C GLY A 349 -6.84 22.92 -22.56
N GLY A 350 -7.06 21.68 -22.09
CA GLY A 350 -6.07 20.60 -22.05
C GLY A 350 -4.89 20.88 -21.11
N ARG A 351 -3.72 20.33 -21.45
CA ARG A 351 -2.48 20.40 -20.68
C ARG A 351 -2.12 21.81 -20.20
N LYS A 352 -2.21 22.81 -21.10
CA LYS A 352 -1.84 24.19 -20.77
C LYS A 352 -2.76 24.81 -19.72
N ALA A 353 -4.06 24.54 -19.84
CA ALA A 353 -5.04 24.98 -18.85
C ALA A 353 -4.80 24.33 -17.49
N GLY A 354 -4.49 23.01 -17.46
CA GLY A 354 -4.13 22.29 -16.25
C GLY A 354 -2.88 22.86 -15.56
N GLN A 355 -1.85 23.20 -16.31
CA GLN A 355 -0.65 23.85 -15.78
C GLN A 355 -0.98 25.20 -15.14
N VAL A 356 -1.71 26.07 -15.85
CA VAL A 356 -2.11 27.40 -15.33
C VAL A 356 -2.97 27.27 -14.08
N PHE A 357 -3.87 26.28 -14.05
CA PHE A 357 -4.68 26.00 -12.86
C PHE A 357 -3.80 25.65 -11.65
N ILE A 358 -2.91 24.66 -11.79
CA ILE A 358 -2.04 24.18 -10.70
C ILE A 358 -1.12 25.31 -10.19
N GLU A 359 -0.56 26.11 -11.09
CA GLU A 359 0.35 27.22 -10.74
C GLU A 359 -0.38 28.40 -10.08
N SER A 360 -1.72 28.48 -10.19
CA SER A 360 -2.54 29.59 -9.69
C SER A 360 -3.22 29.30 -8.36
N VAL A 361 -3.36 28.06 -7.95
CA VAL A 361 -3.87 27.70 -6.62
C VAL A 361 -2.79 27.97 -5.56
N GLN A 362 -3.21 28.22 -4.33
CA GLN A 362 -2.32 28.65 -3.23
C GLN A 362 -2.42 27.75 -1.99
N LEU A 363 -3.60 27.19 -1.72
CA LEU A 363 -3.84 26.29 -0.61
C LEU A 363 -3.36 24.88 -0.94
N ALA A 364 -3.79 24.37 -2.08
CA ALA A 364 -3.40 23.04 -2.53
C ALA A 364 -1.92 23.04 -2.98
N SER A 365 -1.13 22.11 -2.44
CA SER A 365 0.30 22.05 -2.72
C SER A 365 0.61 21.26 -3.99
N HIS A 366 1.43 21.83 -4.87
CA HIS A 366 1.92 21.15 -6.08
C HIS A 366 3.15 20.29 -5.74
N LEU A 367 2.96 19.00 -5.56
CA LEU A 367 4.03 18.04 -5.23
C LEU A 367 3.64 16.58 -5.53
N ALA A 368 4.66 15.72 -5.58
CA ALA A 368 4.51 14.29 -5.90
C ALA A 368 4.25 13.44 -4.64
N ASN A 369 3.08 13.63 -3.99
CA ASN A 369 2.62 12.78 -2.89
C ASN A 369 1.10 12.58 -2.96
N VAL A 370 0.56 11.73 -2.09
CA VAL A 370 -0.88 11.50 -1.87
C VAL A 370 -1.12 11.11 -0.41
N GLY A 371 -2.35 11.25 0.07
CA GLY A 371 -2.74 10.77 1.41
C GLY A 371 -2.23 11.61 2.56
N ASP A 372 -1.88 12.87 2.30
CA ASP A 372 -1.56 13.87 3.31
C ASP A 372 -2.85 14.49 3.89
N ALA A 373 -2.77 14.99 5.11
CA ALA A 373 -3.82 15.80 5.72
C ALA A 373 -4.10 17.10 4.93
N LYS A 374 -3.13 17.56 4.14
CA LYS A 374 -3.25 18.74 3.25
C LYS A 374 -3.62 18.33 1.85
N THR A 375 -4.38 19.17 1.15
CA THR A 375 -4.74 18.97 -0.27
C THR A 375 -3.53 19.12 -1.17
N LEU A 376 -3.32 18.12 -2.05
CA LEU A 376 -2.18 18.04 -2.97
C LEU A 376 -2.66 17.93 -4.41
N LEU A 377 -1.92 18.54 -5.34
CA LEU A 377 -2.17 18.50 -6.78
C LEU A 377 -0.90 18.11 -7.54
N ILE A 378 -1.07 17.39 -8.63
CA ILE A 378 -0.01 17.13 -9.60
C ILE A 378 -0.57 16.93 -10.98
N HIS A 379 0.22 17.24 -12.00
CA HIS A 379 -0.06 16.92 -13.41
C HIS A 379 0.83 15.73 -13.82
N PRO A 380 0.31 14.49 -13.81
CA PRO A 380 1.13 13.29 -14.02
C PRO A 380 1.91 13.30 -15.33
N GLY A 381 1.26 13.71 -16.43
CA GLY A 381 1.87 13.71 -17.77
C GLY A 381 3.07 14.65 -17.94
N SER A 382 3.21 15.70 -17.10
CA SER A 382 4.41 16.57 -17.13
C SER A 382 5.42 16.29 -16.03
N THR A 383 5.15 15.34 -15.13
CA THR A 383 5.97 15.09 -13.94
C THR A 383 6.29 13.62 -13.76
N THR A 384 5.45 12.89 -13.02
CA THR A 384 5.70 11.51 -12.61
C THR A 384 5.71 10.50 -13.77
N HIS A 385 5.11 10.84 -14.91
CA HIS A 385 4.98 9.97 -16.09
C HIS A 385 5.50 10.63 -17.37
N SER A 386 6.30 11.69 -17.25
CA SER A 386 6.82 12.48 -18.39
C SER A 386 7.73 11.69 -19.35
N HIS A 387 8.24 10.54 -18.91
CA HIS A 387 9.11 9.67 -19.73
C HIS A 387 8.35 8.54 -20.45
N LEU A 388 7.04 8.39 -20.20
CA LEU A 388 6.23 7.37 -20.87
C LEU A 388 5.89 7.80 -22.30
N SER A 389 5.83 6.81 -23.22
CA SER A 389 5.26 7.05 -24.55
C SER A 389 3.76 7.36 -24.48
N ALA A 390 3.20 7.95 -25.53
CA ALA A 390 1.76 8.20 -25.58
C ALA A 390 0.92 6.94 -25.47
N GLU A 391 1.41 5.83 -26.05
CA GLU A 391 0.79 4.50 -25.95
C GLU A 391 0.81 3.98 -24.50
N ALA A 392 1.97 4.02 -23.83
CA ALA A 392 2.12 3.58 -22.43
C ALA A 392 1.29 4.46 -21.47
N MET A 393 1.18 5.75 -21.71
CA MET A 393 0.27 6.62 -20.94
C MET A 393 -1.19 6.19 -21.12
N LYS A 394 -1.62 5.94 -22.36
CA LYS A 394 -3.00 5.50 -22.64
C LYS A 394 -3.34 4.15 -22.03
N GLU A 395 -2.42 3.16 -22.10
CA GLU A 395 -2.56 1.86 -21.48
C GLU A 395 -2.64 1.96 -19.94
N GLY A 396 -1.87 2.87 -19.34
CA GLY A 396 -1.93 3.21 -17.92
C GLY A 396 -3.13 4.06 -17.49
N GLY A 397 -4.06 4.39 -18.44
CA GLY A 397 -5.23 5.22 -18.15
C GLY A 397 -4.93 6.71 -17.92
N LEU A 398 -3.78 7.18 -18.41
CA LEU A 398 -3.34 8.58 -18.31
C LEU A 398 -3.73 9.36 -19.55
N THR A 399 -4.26 10.57 -19.35
CA THR A 399 -4.46 11.56 -20.42
C THR A 399 -3.52 12.74 -20.23
N ASP A 400 -3.19 13.43 -21.34
CA ASP A 400 -2.25 14.56 -21.30
C ASP A 400 -2.78 15.79 -20.54
N ASP A 401 -4.09 15.85 -20.32
CA ASP A 401 -4.79 16.90 -19.56
C ASP A 401 -5.13 16.52 -18.12
N MET A 402 -4.73 15.31 -17.67
CA MET A 402 -5.09 14.78 -16.36
C MET A 402 -4.42 15.56 -15.23
N ILE A 403 -5.23 16.01 -14.28
CA ILE A 403 -4.81 16.49 -12.97
C ILE A 403 -5.19 15.45 -11.94
N ARG A 404 -4.23 15.03 -11.11
CA ARG A 404 -4.50 14.18 -9.94
C ARG A 404 -4.55 15.05 -8.69
N LEU A 405 -5.67 14.99 -7.99
CA LEU A 405 -5.96 15.66 -6.74
C LEU A 405 -6.01 14.66 -5.60
N SER A 406 -5.25 14.86 -4.54
CA SER A 406 -5.40 14.19 -3.25
C SER A 406 -6.09 15.16 -2.30
N VAL A 407 -7.35 14.89 -2.00
CA VAL A 407 -8.18 15.79 -1.18
C VAL A 407 -7.79 15.66 0.29
N GLY A 408 -7.49 16.79 0.93
CA GLY A 408 -7.10 16.90 2.33
C GLY A 408 -8.27 17.09 3.31
N LEU A 409 -7.92 17.52 4.51
CA LEU A 409 -8.84 17.66 5.66
C LEU A 409 -9.27 19.09 5.90
N GLU A 410 -8.83 20.05 5.10
CA GLU A 410 -9.14 21.47 5.21
C GLU A 410 -10.67 21.70 5.14
N ASP A 411 -11.12 22.86 5.57
CA ASP A 411 -12.51 23.26 5.30
C ASP A 411 -12.75 23.23 3.79
N VAL A 412 -13.75 22.48 3.37
CA VAL A 412 -14.01 22.23 1.94
C VAL A 412 -14.36 23.52 1.18
N LYS A 413 -14.89 24.55 1.86
CA LYS A 413 -15.17 25.84 1.24
C LYS A 413 -13.88 26.58 0.88
N ASP A 414 -12.83 26.42 1.69
CA ASP A 414 -11.53 27.02 1.39
C ASP A 414 -10.85 26.32 0.21
N ILE A 415 -10.96 24.99 0.12
CA ILE A 415 -10.47 24.22 -1.05
C ILE A 415 -11.20 24.71 -2.32
N LYS A 416 -12.54 24.78 -2.31
CA LYS A 416 -13.33 25.28 -3.44
C LYS A 416 -12.97 26.71 -3.82
N LYS A 417 -12.81 27.60 -2.84
CA LYS A 417 -12.40 28.99 -3.05
C LYS A 417 -11.02 29.10 -3.70
N ASP A 418 -10.10 28.23 -3.33
CA ASP A 418 -8.75 28.17 -3.92
C ASP A 418 -8.82 27.70 -5.37
N PHE A 419 -9.62 26.65 -5.65
CA PHE A 419 -9.82 26.16 -7.02
C PHE A 419 -10.49 27.19 -7.93
N GLU A 420 -11.41 28.00 -7.41
CA GLU A 420 -11.99 29.13 -8.15
C GLU A 420 -10.94 30.16 -8.61
N LYS A 421 -9.85 30.36 -7.84
CA LYS A 421 -8.74 31.21 -8.30
C LYS A 421 -8.04 30.58 -9.51
N GLY A 422 -7.77 29.28 -9.43
CA GLY A 422 -7.19 28.52 -10.54
C GLY A 422 -8.05 28.60 -11.80
N PHE A 423 -9.36 28.35 -11.69
CA PHE A 423 -10.28 28.43 -12.83
C PHE A 423 -10.39 29.85 -13.40
N LYS A 424 -10.36 30.90 -12.56
CA LYS A 424 -10.30 32.28 -13.03
C LYS A 424 -9.03 32.61 -13.80
N ALA A 425 -7.90 32.04 -13.44
CA ALA A 425 -6.65 32.19 -14.18
C ALA A 425 -6.72 31.50 -15.54
N VAL A 426 -7.26 30.28 -15.61
CA VAL A 426 -7.50 29.57 -16.88
C VAL A 426 -8.44 30.36 -17.82
N LYS A 427 -9.51 30.95 -17.28
CA LYS A 427 -10.44 31.76 -18.06
C LYS A 427 -9.78 33.01 -18.74
N LYS A 428 -8.71 33.52 -18.10
CA LYS A 428 -7.91 34.62 -18.67
C LYS A 428 -6.98 34.16 -19.80
N LEU A 429 -6.53 32.91 -19.76
CA LEU A 429 -5.67 32.32 -20.80
C LEU A 429 -6.43 32.17 -22.13
N ASN A 430 -7.75 31.96 -22.08
CA ASN A 430 -8.61 31.72 -23.24
C ASN A 430 -9.25 33.02 -23.81
N LYS A 431 -8.87 34.17 -23.28
CA LYS A 431 -9.21 35.49 -23.80
C LYS A 431 -8.07 36.12 -24.58
#